data_40c64f22293bd66903ed390a5b0e9162
#
_entry.id   40c64f22293bd66903ed390a5b0e9162
#
_cell.length_a   1.000
_cell.length_b   1.000
_cell.length_c   1.000
_cell.angle_alpha   90.00
_cell.angle_beta   90.00
_cell.angle_gamma   90.00
#
_symmetry.space_group_name_H-M   'P 1'
#
loop_
_entity.id
_entity.type
_entity.pdbx_description
1 polymer ?
#
loop_
_entity_poly.entity_id
_entity_poly.type
_entity_poly.pdbx_seq_one_letter_code
_entity_poly.pdbx_strand_id
1 'polypeptide(L)'
;MGNEEGVHGTQFYALYNGSSSASKQITLNSVQNNNINRPSNNIAEGAAPMAAYAAVEDGNLSNVRFAFKNLCGIMAVTLTTDADAALGSITLNSTANLTGSGEVRFVNGEPSFRIGANAGKSISRELGNYKVKGGEPNTFYFVVPAQSYGYLALDVMSSTNPKPVWSRTRTIADGLSVGAGSITRIANVTVRTVAPHVYKVGDIYPNGAVGGDVKGIVFEAAQDGQSGKIAALKDCSVNGTEVSDEIGTYYWYSWGPSTAALNSISDGKANTEAVRGNSADYPAFAAALALGDGWYLPARDELSTLFDMQGELINKGGYQEMLGIAYWSSTLTGSARAKKINYYDAVEAAMATVSLSSQSTVEGSVRAIAQFEIK
;
A
#
# COMPACT_ATOMS: atom_id res chain seq x y z
N MET A 1 -19.30 47.13 -11.98
CA MET A 1 -19.60 47.95 -13.19
C MET A 1 -18.88 49.26 -13.00
N GLY A 2 -17.87 49.53 -13.83
CA GLY A 2 -17.15 50.81 -13.78
C GLY A 2 -18.01 51.92 -14.43
N ASN A 3 -17.80 53.14 -13.99
CA ASN A 3 -18.46 54.31 -14.54
C ASN A 3 -18.33 54.36 -16.06
N GLU A 4 -19.36 54.80 -16.74
CA GLU A 4 -19.44 54.93 -18.19
C GLU A 4 -18.42 55.92 -18.80
N GLU A 5 -17.76 56.71 -17.99
CA GLU A 5 -16.73 57.66 -18.43
C GLU A 5 -15.34 57.09 -18.15
N GLY A 6 -14.77 56.39 -19.08
CA GLY A 6 -13.33 56.12 -19.03
C GLY A 6 -12.81 54.74 -19.34
N VAL A 7 -13.61 53.82 -19.90
CA VAL A 7 -13.07 52.56 -20.37
C VAL A 7 -12.52 52.70 -21.80
N HIS A 8 -11.33 53.22 -21.93
CA HIS A 8 -10.61 53.32 -23.20
C HIS A 8 -9.59 52.17 -23.29
N GLY A 9 -10.05 50.92 -23.28
CA GLY A 9 -9.20 49.76 -23.45
C GLY A 9 -9.61 48.95 -24.67
N THR A 10 -8.65 48.39 -25.36
CA THR A 10 -8.89 47.44 -26.42
C THR A 10 -8.90 45.99 -25.92
N GLN A 11 -8.54 45.79 -24.65
CA GLN A 11 -8.41 44.48 -24.03
C GLN A 11 -9.10 44.41 -22.65
N PHE A 12 -9.95 43.41 -22.48
CA PHE A 12 -10.71 43.20 -21.24
C PHE A 12 -10.47 41.82 -20.67
N TYR A 13 -10.40 41.75 -19.34
CA TYR A 13 -10.20 40.51 -18.59
C TYR A 13 -11.35 40.33 -17.59
N ALA A 14 -11.87 39.14 -17.49
CA ALA A 14 -12.88 38.78 -16.51
C ALA A 14 -12.41 37.58 -15.69
N LEU A 15 -12.59 37.64 -14.37
CA LEU A 15 -12.30 36.54 -13.45
C LEU A 15 -13.60 36.14 -12.74
N TYR A 16 -13.86 34.84 -12.71
CA TYR A 16 -14.89 34.25 -11.87
C TYR A 16 -14.21 33.61 -10.65
N ASN A 17 -14.68 33.94 -9.45
CA ASN A 17 -14.08 33.61 -8.15
C ASN A 17 -12.66 34.17 -7.96
N GLY A 18 -12.36 35.28 -8.56
CA GLY A 18 -11.18 36.07 -8.30
C GLY A 18 -11.46 37.20 -7.31
N SER A 19 -10.40 37.81 -6.76
CA SER A 19 -10.53 39.05 -6.02
C SER A 19 -10.98 40.19 -6.94
N SER A 20 -11.83 41.08 -6.46
CA SER A 20 -12.37 42.22 -7.18
C SER A 20 -11.36 43.34 -7.54
N SER A 21 -10.08 43.11 -7.25
CA SER A 21 -9.02 44.08 -7.49
C SER A 21 -8.34 43.82 -8.86
N ALA A 22 -7.71 44.87 -9.39
CA ALA A 22 -6.90 44.82 -10.61
C ALA A 22 -5.73 43.82 -10.57
N SER A 23 -5.58 43.04 -9.49
CA SER A 23 -4.41 42.17 -9.20
C SER A 23 -4.39 40.86 -9.95
N LYS A 24 -5.46 40.49 -10.69
CA LYS A 24 -5.58 39.19 -11.39
C LYS A 24 -5.22 37.97 -10.49
N GLN A 25 -5.59 38.05 -9.21
CA GLN A 25 -5.28 37.00 -8.23
C GLN A 25 -6.50 36.12 -7.95
N ILE A 26 -6.21 34.86 -7.75
CA ILE A 26 -7.17 33.84 -7.35
C ILE A 26 -6.61 33.06 -6.17
N THR A 27 -7.48 32.64 -5.26
CA THR A 27 -7.12 31.79 -4.13
C THR A 27 -7.85 30.46 -4.24
N LEU A 28 -7.09 29.36 -4.20
CA LEU A 28 -7.62 28.02 -4.00
C LEU A 28 -7.64 27.70 -2.51
N ASN A 29 -8.82 27.48 -1.97
CA ASN A 29 -9.01 27.23 -0.55
C ASN A 29 -8.50 25.84 -0.16
N SER A 30 -7.92 25.75 1.05
CA SER A 30 -7.47 24.48 1.64
C SER A 30 -8.63 23.59 2.11
N VAL A 31 -9.81 24.18 2.32
CA VAL A 31 -11.03 23.44 2.64
C VAL A 31 -12.05 23.71 1.54
N GLN A 32 -12.45 22.65 0.84
CA GLN A 32 -13.41 22.71 -0.26
C GLN A 32 -14.69 21.97 0.12
N ASN A 33 -15.48 22.59 0.99
CA ASN A 33 -16.74 22.02 1.44
C ASN A 33 -17.83 22.15 0.40
N ASN A 34 -18.61 21.11 0.24
CA ASN A 34 -19.85 21.14 -0.50
C ASN A 34 -21.01 21.52 0.41
N ASN A 35 -22.13 21.82 -0.21
CA ASN A 35 -23.40 21.83 0.48
C ASN A 35 -23.61 20.45 1.15
N ILE A 36 -23.78 20.42 2.46
CA ILE A 36 -23.95 19.22 3.28
C ILE A 36 -25.07 18.27 2.82
N ASN A 37 -26.02 18.77 2.03
CA ASN A 37 -27.14 17.99 1.51
C ASN A 37 -26.80 17.18 0.24
N ARG A 38 -25.61 17.36 -0.36
CA ARG A 38 -25.15 16.61 -1.54
C ARG A 38 -23.63 16.38 -1.47
N PRO A 39 -23.14 15.57 -0.53
CA PRO A 39 -21.72 15.54 -0.20
C PRO A 39 -20.83 14.85 -1.23
N SER A 40 -21.31 13.86 -1.97
CA SER A 40 -20.43 13.02 -2.80
C SER A 40 -20.25 13.52 -4.23
N ASN A 41 -21.25 14.15 -4.84
CA ASN A 41 -21.28 14.35 -6.29
C ASN A 41 -21.04 15.79 -6.76
N ASN A 42 -20.65 16.71 -5.86
CA ASN A 42 -20.51 18.12 -6.20
C ASN A 42 -19.11 18.66 -5.93
N ILE A 43 -18.61 19.44 -6.86
CA ILE A 43 -17.52 20.38 -6.64
C ILE A 43 -18.06 21.47 -5.70
N ALA A 44 -17.26 21.89 -4.72
CA ALA A 44 -17.64 23.00 -3.86
C ALA A 44 -18.00 24.23 -4.70
N GLU A 45 -19.10 24.88 -4.34
CA GLU A 45 -19.52 26.11 -5.02
C GLU A 45 -18.37 27.12 -4.97
N GLY A 46 -18.07 27.72 -6.10
CA GLY A 46 -17.01 28.70 -6.20
C GLY A 46 -15.57 28.12 -6.17
N ALA A 47 -15.36 26.82 -6.01
CA ALA A 47 -14.02 26.26 -5.96
C ALA A 47 -13.30 26.23 -7.32
N ALA A 48 -14.04 26.23 -8.43
CA ALA A 48 -13.48 26.16 -9.78
C ALA A 48 -13.36 27.56 -10.42
N PRO A 49 -12.19 28.21 -10.32
CA PRO A 49 -11.98 29.54 -10.87
C PRO A 49 -11.91 29.49 -12.40
N MET A 50 -12.45 30.54 -13.04
CA MET A 50 -12.42 30.70 -14.48
C MET A 50 -11.93 32.12 -14.85
N ALA A 51 -11.37 32.23 -16.03
CA ALA A 51 -10.99 33.53 -16.59
C ALA A 51 -11.39 33.63 -18.05
N ALA A 52 -11.61 34.85 -18.47
CA ALA A 52 -11.92 35.18 -19.85
C ALA A 52 -11.12 36.39 -20.31
N TYR A 53 -10.86 36.43 -21.59
CA TYR A 53 -10.27 37.57 -22.29
C TYR A 53 -11.19 37.98 -23.45
N ALA A 54 -11.29 39.25 -23.68
CA ALA A 54 -11.93 39.81 -24.87
C ALA A 54 -11.10 40.98 -25.40
N ALA A 55 -10.92 41.03 -26.69
CA ALA A 55 -10.34 42.15 -27.40
C ALA A 55 -11.44 42.87 -28.21
N VAL A 56 -11.32 44.18 -28.32
CA VAL A 56 -12.21 45.01 -29.13
C VAL A 56 -11.38 45.76 -30.13
N GLU A 57 -11.60 45.51 -31.41
CA GLU A 57 -10.74 46.05 -32.49
C GLU A 57 -11.15 47.45 -32.89
N ASP A 58 -12.41 47.80 -32.76
CA ASP A 58 -13.01 49.05 -33.26
C ASP A 58 -13.53 50.00 -32.18
N GLY A 59 -13.24 49.74 -30.92
CA GLY A 59 -13.70 50.54 -29.78
C GLY A 59 -15.18 50.38 -29.44
N ASN A 60 -15.92 49.50 -30.11
CA ASN A 60 -17.31 49.23 -29.85
C ASN A 60 -17.55 48.29 -28.70
N LEU A 61 -17.82 48.83 -27.49
CA LEU A 61 -17.99 48.07 -26.26
C LEU A 61 -19.32 47.30 -26.17
N SER A 62 -20.28 47.56 -27.04
CA SER A 62 -21.62 46.94 -26.97
C SER A 62 -21.62 45.46 -27.33
N ASN A 63 -20.55 44.94 -27.95
CA ASN A 63 -20.44 43.58 -28.40
C ASN A 63 -19.37 42.76 -27.70
N VAL A 64 -18.85 43.20 -26.53
CA VAL A 64 -17.83 42.47 -25.78
C VAL A 64 -18.43 41.17 -25.25
N ARG A 65 -17.90 40.04 -25.67
CA ARG A 65 -18.28 38.69 -25.24
C ARG A 65 -17.14 38.01 -24.52
N PHE A 66 -17.39 37.48 -23.34
CA PHE A 66 -16.43 36.75 -22.55
C PHE A 66 -16.66 35.25 -22.66
N ALA A 67 -15.67 34.52 -23.21
CA ALA A 67 -15.67 33.07 -23.19
C ALA A 67 -14.81 32.61 -22.00
N PHE A 68 -15.43 32.17 -20.92
CA PHE A 68 -14.74 31.73 -19.72
C PHE A 68 -14.08 30.38 -19.92
N LYS A 69 -12.84 30.26 -19.51
CA LYS A 69 -12.07 29.03 -19.47
C LYS A 69 -11.71 28.66 -18.03
N ASN A 70 -11.79 27.36 -17.71
CA ASN A 70 -11.37 26.87 -16.40
C ASN A 70 -9.85 27.06 -16.24
N LEU A 71 -9.43 27.50 -15.08
CA LEU A 71 -8.02 27.70 -14.72
C LEU A 71 -7.41 26.51 -13.99
N CYS A 72 -8.25 25.68 -13.41
CA CYS A 72 -7.87 24.50 -12.63
C CYS A 72 -8.46 23.24 -13.24
N GLY A 73 -7.94 22.10 -12.83
CA GLY A 73 -8.55 20.82 -13.09
C GLY A 73 -9.21 20.24 -11.85
N ILE A 74 -9.76 19.06 -11.99
CA ILE A 74 -10.48 18.35 -10.94
C ILE A 74 -9.84 16.98 -10.76
N MET A 75 -9.48 16.64 -9.52
CA MET A 75 -9.20 15.25 -9.14
C MET A 75 -10.47 14.61 -8.60
N ALA A 76 -10.91 13.53 -9.23
CA ALA A 76 -12.01 12.69 -8.77
C ALA A 76 -11.43 11.45 -8.09
N VAL A 77 -11.51 11.40 -6.77
CA VAL A 77 -10.99 10.30 -5.95
C VAL A 77 -12.15 9.39 -5.60
N THR A 78 -12.11 8.17 -6.10
CA THR A 78 -13.07 7.12 -5.73
C THR A 78 -12.49 6.26 -4.63
N LEU A 79 -13.20 6.13 -3.52
CA LEU A 79 -12.84 5.24 -2.43
C LEU A 79 -13.94 4.22 -2.14
N THR A 80 -13.52 3.08 -1.64
CA THR A 80 -14.38 2.00 -1.17
C THR A 80 -13.92 1.64 0.24
N THR A 81 -14.85 1.54 1.19
CA THR A 81 -14.56 1.07 2.55
C THR A 81 -14.79 -0.42 2.64
N ASP A 82 -14.03 -1.12 3.49
CA ASP A 82 -14.20 -2.56 3.75
C ASP A 82 -15.43 -2.90 4.60
N ALA A 83 -15.96 -1.93 5.36
CA ALA A 83 -17.19 -2.04 6.12
C ALA A 83 -17.96 -0.72 6.12
N ASP A 84 -19.20 -0.75 6.62
CA ASP A 84 -20.02 0.45 6.83
C ASP A 84 -19.29 1.43 7.75
N ALA A 85 -19.25 2.69 7.35
CA ALA A 85 -18.52 3.72 8.08
C ALA A 85 -19.20 5.08 8.03
N ALA A 86 -18.77 5.97 8.91
CA ALA A 86 -19.16 7.38 8.92
C ALA A 86 -17.91 8.25 8.78
N LEU A 87 -17.79 8.92 7.65
CA LEU A 87 -16.65 9.76 7.32
C LEU A 87 -16.82 11.17 7.88
N GLY A 88 -15.79 11.66 8.58
CA GLY A 88 -15.71 13.02 9.10
C GLY A 88 -15.04 13.98 8.12
N SER A 89 -13.93 13.56 7.53
CA SER A 89 -13.22 14.35 6.52
C SER A 89 -12.37 13.48 5.60
N ILE A 90 -12.00 14.05 4.45
CA ILE A 90 -11.03 13.48 3.51
C ILE A 90 -10.03 14.56 3.16
N THR A 91 -8.73 14.27 3.30
CA THR A 91 -7.64 15.18 2.99
C THR A 91 -6.73 14.57 1.93
N LEU A 92 -6.57 15.29 0.83
CA LEU A 92 -5.60 14.98 -0.21
C LEU A 92 -4.31 15.74 0.06
N ASN A 93 -3.20 15.02 0.15
CA ASN A 93 -1.85 15.55 0.38
C ASN A 93 -0.97 15.31 -0.84
N SER A 94 -0.04 16.24 -1.11
CA SER A 94 0.91 16.13 -2.22
C SER A 94 2.24 16.78 -1.86
N THR A 95 3.30 16.43 -2.58
CA THR A 95 4.56 17.21 -2.57
C THR A 95 4.46 18.48 -3.41
N ALA A 96 3.55 18.49 -4.39
CA ALA A 96 3.23 19.66 -5.19
C ALA A 96 2.21 20.57 -4.50
N ASN A 97 2.16 21.83 -4.90
CA ASN A 97 1.22 22.81 -4.34
C ASN A 97 -0.22 22.49 -4.76
N LEU A 98 -1.13 22.44 -3.79
CA LEU A 98 -2.55 22.16 -4.00
C LEU A 98 -3.42 23.39 -3.77
N THR A 99 -3.04 24.29 -2.85
CA THR A 99 -3.87 25.40 -2.37
C THR A 99 -3.05 26.65 -2.20
N GLY A 100 -3.72 27.79 -2.14
CA GLY A 100 -3.08 29.08 -1.93
C GLY A 100 -3.43 30.10 -3.00
N SER A 101 -2.90 31.32 -2.82
CA SER A 101 -3.10 32.40 -3.78
C SER A 101 -2.11 32.33 -4.93
N GLY A 102 -2.57 32.72 -6.10
CA GLY A 102 -1.75 32.74 -7.30
C GLY A 102 -2.23 33.75 -8.32
N GLU A 103 -1.45 33.95 -9.36
CA GLU A 103 -1.68 34.92 -10.41
C GLU A 103 -2.28 34.26 -11.66
N VAL A 104 -3.26 34.93 -12.26
CA VAL A 104 -3.77 34.57 -13.59
C VAL A 104 -3.01 35.36 -14.63
N ARG A 105 -2.40 34.64 -15.57
CA ARG A 105 -1.67 35.21 -16.71
C ARG A 105 -2.39 34.91 -17.99
N PHE A 106 -2.31 35.86 -18.91
CA PHE A 106 -2.86 35.73 -20.25
C PHE A 106 -1.73 35.80 -21.28
N VAL A 107 -1.64 34.77 -22.11
CA VAL A 107 -0.70 34.72 -23.24
C VAL A 107 -1.52 34.51 -24.50
N ASN A 108 -1.48 35.46 -25.42
CA ASN A 108 -2.30 35.44 -26.66
C ASN A 108 -3.81 35.22 -26.39
N GLY A 109 -4.34 35.84 -25.32
CA GLY A 109 -5.72 35.68 -24.89
C GLY A 109 -6.03 34.39 -24.12
N GLU A 110 -5.09 33.47 -24.00
CA GLU A 110 -5.26 32.22 -23.25
C GLU A 110 -4.91 32.39 -21.77
N PRO A 111 -5.86 32.14 -20.85
CA PRO A 111 -5.60 32.25 -19.42
C PRO A 111 -4.87 31.04 -18.86
N SER A 112 -3.97 31.28 -17.93
CA SER A 112 -3.31 30.26 -17.13
C SER A 112 -3.21 30.72 -15.67
N PHE A 113 -3.15 29.77 -14.73
CA PHE A 113 -3.07 30.05 -13.31
C PHE A 113 -1.80 29.41 -12.73
N ARG A 114 -1.06 30.19 -11.94
CA ARG A 114 0.13 29.73 -11.24
C ARG A 114 0.03 30.09 -9.77
N ILE A 115 0.06 29.07 -8.91
CA ILE A 115 0.12 29.25 -7.46
C ILE A 115 1.47 29.85 -7.03
N GLY A 116 1.41 30.77 -6.05
CA GLY A 116 2.58 31.40 -5.46
C GLY A 116 3.42 30.45 -4.59
N ALA A 117 4.55 30.98 -4.08
CA ALA A 117 5.54 30.19 -3.34
C ALA A 117 5.05 29.68 -1.97
N ASN A 118 4.12 30.40 -1.32
CA ASN A 118 3.59 30.04 0.01
C ASN A 118 2.31 29.20 -0.07
N ALA A 119 2.28 28.26 -0.99
CA ALA A 119 1.14 27.42 -1.24
C ALA A 119 1.06 26.23 -0.27
N GLY A 120 -0.16 25.83 0.08
CA GLY A 120 -0.43 24.64 0.86
C GLY A 120 -0.30 23.37 0.01
N LYS A 121 0.10 22.29 0.66
CA LYS A 121 0.27 20.96 0.05
C LYS A 121 -0.85 19.98 0.41
N SER A 122 -1.88 20.49 1.04
CA SER A 122 -3.04 19.73 1.48
C SER A 122 -4.34 20.42 1.09
N ILE A 123 -5.34 19.62 0.79
CA ILE A 123 -6.70 20.09 0.51
C ILE A 123 -7.69 19.13 1.17
N SER A 124 -8.62 19.65 1.96
CA SER A 124 -9.57 18.87 2.74
C SER A 124 -11.00 19.10 2.30
N ARG A 125 -11.81 18.07 2.54
CA ARG A 125 -13.28 18.14 2.50
C ARG A 125 -13.81 17.67 3.84
N GLU A 126 -14.54 18.56 4.51
CA GLU A 126 -15.28 18.23 5.73
C GLU A 126 -16.61 17.58 5.34
N LEU A 127 -16.83 16.38 5.80
CA LEU A 127 -17.99 15.56 5.46
C LEU A 127 -18.99 15.45 6.60
N GLY A 128 -18.62 15.93 7.79
CA GLY A 128 -19.44 15.90 9.00
C GLY A 128 -19.68 14.47 9.50
N ASN A 129 -20.67 13.80 8.98
CA ASN A 129 -21.02 12.43 9.35
C ASN A 129 -21.56 11.69 8.12
N TYR A 130 -20.78 11.69 7.03
CA TYR A 130 -21.20 11.08 5.77
C TYR A 130 -21.15 9.56 5.87
N LYS A 131 -22.31 8.92 5.72
CA LYS A 131 -22.46 7.48 5.78
C LYS A 131 -22.06 6.84 4.46
N VAL A 132 -21.16 5.86 4.51
CA VAL A 132 -20.77 5.01 3.40
C VAL A 132 -21.05 3.56 3.74
N LYS A 133 -21.37 2.76 2.73
CA LYS A 133 -21.54 1.32 2.87
C LYS A 133 -20.28 0.60 2.41
N GLY A 134 -19.93 -0.44 3.14
CA GLY A 134 -18.83 -1.33 2.80
C GLY A 134 -18.98 -1.91 1.40
N GLY A 135 -17.91 -1.89 0.61
CA GLY A 135 -17.90 -2.38 -0.77
C GLY A 135 -18.49 -1.41 -1.81
N GLU A 136 -19.21 -0.36 -1.42
CA GLU A 136 -19.78 0.61 -2.36
C GLU A 136 -18.79 1.73 -2.70
N PRO A 137 -18.59 2.08 -3.99
CA PRO A 137 -17.68 3.14 -4.40
C PRO A 137 -18.31 4.53 -4.12
N ASN A 138 -17.52 5.41 -3.54
CA ASN A 138 -17.89 6.80 -3.29
C ASN A 138 -16.85 7.73 -3.92
N THR A 139 -17.25 8.69 -4.73
CA THR A 139 -16.33 9.60 -5.44
C THR A 139 -16.40 11.00 -4.84
N PHE A 140 -15.22 11.55 -4.56
CA PHE A 140 -15.03 12.89 -4.02
C PHE A 140 -14.19 13.72 -4.99
N TYR A 141 -14.58 14.99 -5.17
CA TYR A 141 -13.95 15.87 -6.14
C TYR A 141 -13.16 16.98 -5.43
N PHE A 142 -11.94 17.23 -5.93
CA PHE A 142 -11.04 18.28 -5.47
C PHE A 142 -10.66 19.16 -6.66
N VAL A 143 -10.84 20.47 -6.54
CA VAL A 143 -10.31 21.42 -7.52
C VAL A 143 -8.86 21.70 -7.20
N VAL A 144 -7.99 21.44 -8.14
CA VAL A 144 -6.53 21.51 -7.96
C VAL A 144 -5.87 22.28 -9.13
N PRO A 145 -4.68 22.86 -8.93
CA PRO A 145 -3.93 23.47 -10.02
C PRO A 145 -3.69 22.51 -11.19
N ALA A 146 -3.68 23.05 -12.40
CA ALA A 146 -3.32 22.28 -13.59
C ALA A 146 -1.79 22.07 -13.63
N GLN A 147 -1.34 20.90 -13.22
CA GLN A 147 0.07 20.51 -13.17
C GLN A 147 0.26 19.01 -13.03
N SER A 148 1.51 18.55 -12.98
CA SER A 148 1.85 17.16 -12.68
C SER A 148 2.08 16.95 -11.19
N TYR A 149 1.64 15.80 -10.69
CA TYR A 149 1.72 15.38 -9.28
C TYR A 149 2.45 14.04 -9.20
N GLY A 150 3.66 14.03 -8.64
CA GLY A 150 4.47 12.80 -8.50
C GLY A 150 4.09 11.96 -7.28
N TYR A 151 3.46 12.58 -6.27
CA TYR A 151 3.08 11.93 -5.02
C TYR A 151 1.73 12.44 -4.55
N LEU A 152 0.87 11.51 -4.19
CA LEU A 152 -0.43 11.78 -3.58
C LEU A 152 -0.66 10.83 -2.40
N ALA A 153 -1.11 11.38 -1.28
CA ALA A 153 -1.59 10.64 -0.12
C ALA A 153 -3.03 11.04 0.19
N LEU A 154 -3.81 10.10 0.65
CA LEU A 154 -5.19 10.33 1.05
C LEU A 154 -5.34 9.96 2.52
N ASP A 155 -5.73 10.94 3.33
CA ASP A 155 -6.10 10.74 4.72
C ASP A 155 -7.62 10.78 4.85
N VAL A 156 -8.20 9.75 5.42
CA VAL A 156 -9.63 9.64 5.67
C VAL A 156 -9.88 9.57 7.16
N MET A 157 -10.72 10.45 7.66
CA MET A 157 -11.05 10.57 9.08
C MET A 157 -12.46 10.05 9.36
N SER A 158 -12.61 9.30 10.44
CA SER A 158 -13.95 8.99 10.97
C SER A 158 -14.63 10.23 11.55
N SER A 159 -15.96 10.28 11.49
CA SER A 159 -16.74 11.30 12.18
C SER A 159 -16.78 11.11 13.70
N THR A 160 -16.50 9.91 14.19
CA THR A 160 -16.58 9.56 15.61
C THR A 160 -15.23 9.56 16.32
N ASN A 161 -14.15 9.51 15.55
CA ASN A 161 -12.79 9.53 16.08
C ASN A 161 -11.97 10.60 15.34
N PRO A 162 -11.46 11.64 16.02
CA PRO A 162 -10.68 12.71 15.38
C PRO A 162 -9.30 12.25 14.87
N LYS A 163 -8.84 11.06 15.22
CA LYS A 163 -7.57 10.51 14.70
C LYS A 163 -7.75 10.01 13.28
N PRO A 164 -6.72 10.12 12.42
CA PRO A 164 -6.73 9.48 11.12
C PRO A 164 -7.03 7.99 11.31
N VAL A 165 -8.11 7.53 10.74
CA VAL A 165 -8.47 6.12 10.81
C VAL A 165 -7.71 5.37 9.74
N TRP A 166 -7.41 6.07 8.62
CA TRP A 166 -6.71 5.48 7.48
C TRP A 166 -5.89 6.53 6.75
N SER A 167 -4.66 6.17 6.47
CA SER A 167 -3.80 6.93 5.58
C SER A 167 -3.29 6.00 4.48
N ARG A 168 -3.37 6.47 3.25
CA ARG A 168 -2.80 5.73 2.13
C ARG A 168 -1.92 6.62 1.29
N THR A 169 -0.65 6.28 1.30
CA THR A 169 0.33 6.90 0.43
C THR A 169 0.39 6.15 -0.89
N ARG A 170 0.28 6.87 -2.00
CA ARG A 170 0.51 6.32 -3.33
C ARG A 170 1.53 7.18 -4.06
N THR A 171 2.65 6.59 -4.40
CA THR A 171 3.61 7.18 -5.33
C THR A 171 3.15 6.87 -6.75
N ILE A 172 3.02 7.88 -7.59
CA ILE A 172 2.71 7.73 -9.01
C ILE A 172 4.03 7.90 -9.75
N ALA A 173 4.58 6.78 -10.24
CA ALA A 173 5.93 6.74 -10.82
C ALA A 173 6.08 7.66 -12.05
N ASP A 174 5.05 7.76 -12.88
CA ASP A 174 5.06 8.56 -14.12
C ASP A 174 4.43 9.94 -13.96
N GLY A 175 4.05 10.31 -12.74
CA GLY A 175 3.29 11.53 -12.45
C GLY A 175 1.83 11.44 -12.90
N LEU A 176 0.94 12.06 -12.13
CA LEU A 176 -0.45 12.27 -12.51
C LEU A 176 -0.58 13.68 -13.09
N SER A 177 -0.91 13.80 -14.36
CA SER A 177 -1.13 15.10 -14.98
C SER A 177 -2.59 15.51 -14.86
N VAL A 178 -2.83 16.72 -14.37
CA VAL A 178 -4.15 17.34 -14.29
C VAL A 178 -4.17 18.56 -15.18
N GLY A 179 -5.01 18.54 -16.21
CA GLY A 179 -5.19 19.65 -17.14
C GLY A 179 -6.28 20.62 -16.66
N ALA A 180 -6.16 21.90 -17.03
CA ALA A 180 -7.22 22.88 -16.81
C ALA A 180 -8.51 22.45 -17.52
N GLY A 181 -9.65 22.53 -16.83
CA GLY A 181 -10.94 22.10 -17.35
C GLY A 181 -11.13 20.59 -17.49
N SER A 182 -10.14 19.77 -17.08
CA SER A 182 -10.23 18.31 -17.14
C SER A 182 -10.59 17.67 -15.80
N ILE A 183 -11.18 16.47 -15.84
CA ILE A 183 -11.40 15.62 -14.68
C ILE A 183 -10.43 14.43 -14.76
N THR A 184 -9.50 14.39 -13.82
CA THR A 184 -8.56 13.27 -13.68
C THR A 184 -9.06 12.34 -12.59
N ARG A 185 -9.26 11.05 -12.91
CA ARG A 185 -9.83 10.07 -12.00
C ARG A 185 -8.73 9.27 -11.30
N ILE A 186 -8.84 9.20 -9.98
CA ILE A 186 -8.07 8.30 -9.13
C ILE A 186 -9.04 7.23 -8.64
N ALA A 187 -8.90 6.03 -9.17
CA ALA A 187 -9.83 4.95 -8.89
C ALA A 187 -9.30 3.97 -7.85
N ASN A 188 -10.23 3.25 -7.21
CA ASN A 188 -9.98 2.06 -6.39
C ASN A 188 -9.06 2.27 -5.19
N VAL A 189 -9.26 3.35 -4.45
CA VAL A 189 -8.67 3.50 -3.12
C VAL A 189 -9.54 2.72 -2.14
N THR A 190 -9.05 1.55 -1.70
CA THR A 190 -9.71 0.80 -0.62
C THR A 190 -9.26 1.37 0.70
N VAL A 191 -10.21 1.75 1.54
CA VAL A 191 -10.01 2.29 2.87
C VAL A 191 -10.46 1.25 3.88
N ARG A 192 -9.57 0.83 4.77
CA ARG A 192 -9.89 -0.10 5.85
C ARG A 192 -10.48 0.66 7.03
N THR A 193 -11.69 0.30 7.41
CA THR A 193 -12.45 0.95 8.50
C THR A 193 -12.28 0.25 9.84
N VAL A 194 -11.79 -0.97 9.81
CA VAL A 194 -11.43 -1.74 10.99
C VAL A 194 -9.93 -1.64 11.18
N ALA A 195 -9.49 -1.33 12.40
CA ALA A 195 -8.07 -1.36 12.73
C ALA A 195 -7.52 -2.75 12.36
N PRO A 196 -6.39 -2.84 11.64
CA PRO A 196 -5.82 -4.14 11.31
C PRO A 196 -5.54 -4.91 12.59
N HIS A 197 -5.76 -6.23 12.54
CA HIS A 197 -5.44 -7.10 13.68
C HIS A 197 -3.96 -6.95 14.04
N VAL A 198 -3.69 -6.78 15.34
CA VAL A 198 -2.33 -6.73 15.88
C VAL A 198 -1.91 -8.15 16.19
N TYR A 199 -1.13 -8.76 15.31
CA TYR A 199 -0.68 -10.14 15.46
C TYR A 199 0.36 -10.29 16.56
N LYS A 200 0.24 -11.40 17.28
CA LYS A 200 1.16 -11.83 18.35
C LYS A 200 1.57 -13.29 18.10
N VAL A 201 2.65 -13.72 18.72
CA VAL A 201 3.04 -15.12 18.71
C VAL A 201 1.91 -16.00 19.21
N GLY A 202 1.60 -17.05 18.45
CA GLY A 202 0.50 -17.97 18.69
C GLY A 202 -0.85 -17.58 18.07
N ASP A 203 -0.93 -16.44 17.38
CA ASP A 203 -2.13 -16.09 16.61
C ASP A 203 -2.22 -16.89 15.31
N ILE A 204 -3.44 -17.22 14.92
CA ILE A 204 -3.74 -17.84 13.64
C ILE A 204 -3.64 -16.79 12.52
N TYR A 205 -3.03 -17.15 11.41
CA TYR A 205 -2.98 -16.28 10.23
C TYR A 205 -3.71 -16.91 9.03
N PRO A 206 -4.60 -16.19 8.30
CA PRO A 206 -5.12 -14.84 8.63
C PRO A 206 -6.01 -14.86 9.87
N ASN A 207 -6.14 -13.69 10.52
CA ASN A 207 -6.99 -13.56 11.70
C ASN A 207 -8.45 -13.95 11.39
N GLY A 208 -9.04 -14.75 12.26
CA GLY A 208 -10.43 -15.24 12.11
C GLY A 208 -10.58 -16.39 11.12
N ALA A 209 -9.49 -16.88 10.48
CA ALA A 209 -9.55 -18.07 9.64
C ALA A 209 -9.89 -19.31 10.44
N VAL A 210 -10.62 -20.25 9.82
CA VAL A 210 -11.01 -21.53 10.44
C VAL A 210 -10.77 -22.68 9.46
N GLY A 211 -10.41 -23.84 9.97
CA GLY A 211 -10.23 -25.04 9.14
C GLY A 211 -9.18 -24.83 8.02
N GLY A 212 -9.49 -25.17 6.79
CA GLY A 212 -8.62 -25.08 5.63
C GLY A 212 -8.22 -23.66 5.20
N ASP A 213 -8.86 -22.63 5.73
CA ASP A 213 -8.50 -21.23 5.45
C ASP A 213 -7.31 -20.74 6.30
N VAL A 214 -6.93 -21.48 7.34
CA VAL A 214 -5.76 -21.19 8.17
C VAL A 214 -4.51 -21.48 7.36
N LYS A 215 -3.72 -20.43 7.06
CA LYS A 215 -2.45 -20.57 6.35
C LYS A 215 -1.31 -20.99 7.28
N GLY A 216 -1.29 -20.49 8.52
CA GLY A 216 -0.24 -20.83 9.46
C GLY A 216 -0.45 -20.18 10.82
N ILE A 217 0.55 -20.35 11.71
CA ILE A 217 0.57 -19.75 13.04
C ILE A 217 1.73 -18.76 13.15
N VAL A 218 1.49 -17.63 13.79
CA VAL A 218 2.52 -16.59 13.99
C VAL A 218 3.52 -17.07 15.04
N PHE A 219 4.80 -17.16 14.68
CA PHE A 219 5.89 -17.48 15.62
C PHE A 219 6.86 -16.30 15.83
N GLU A 220 6.80 -15.30 14.97
CA GLU A 220 7.55 -14.05 15.09
C GLU A 220 6.65 -12.89 14.63
N ALA A 221 6.54 -11.84 15.44
CA ALA A 221 5.75 -10.64 15.11
C ALA A 221 6.56 -9.38 15.42
N ALA A 222 6.45 -8.39 14.55
CA ALA A 222 6.98 -7.05 14.82
C ALA A 222 6.24 -6.41 16.01
N GLN A 223 6.83 -5.39 16.61
CA GLN A 223 6.28 -4.72 17.78
C GLN A 223 4.88 -4.13 17.56
N ASP A 224 4.58 -3.68 16.34
CA ASP A 224 3.28 -3.17 15.93
C ASP A 224 2.29 -4.28 15.51
N GLY A 225 2.76 -5.53 15.42
CA GLY A 225 1.97 -6.68 14.99
C GLY A 225 1.48 -6.62 13.54
N GLN A 226 2.06 -5.75 12.71
CA GLN A 226 1.64 -5.57 11.31
C GLN A 226 2.46 -6.40 10.33
N SER A 227 3.56 -6.94 10.79
CA SER A 227 4.42 -7.85 10.02
C SER A 227 5.02 -8.92 10.91
N GLY A 228 5.52 -9.98 10.29
CA GLY A 228 6.12 -11.09 11.02
C GLY A 228 6.31 -12.33 10.15
N LYS A 229 6.42 -13.46 10.85
CA LYS A 229 6.55 -14.76 10.20
C LYS A 229 5.55 -15.77 10.77
N ILE A 230 5.06 -16.60 9.87
CA ILE A 230 4.15 -17.72 10.19
C ILE A 230 4.85 -19.05 9.89
N ALA A 231 4.57 -20.05 10.68
CA ALA A 231 4.95 -21.43 10.42
C ALA A 231 3.77 -22.21 9.85
N ALA A 232 4.04 -23.13 8.92
CA ALA A 232 3.05 -24.10 8.48
C ALA A 232 2.56 -24.92 9.69
N LEU A 233 1.28 -25.28 9.68
CA LEU A 233 0.66 -25.99 10.81
C LEU A 233 1.24 -27.39 11.02
N LYS A 234 1.76 -27.98 9.95
CA LYS A 234 2.30 -29.34 9.91
C LYS A 234 3.63 -29.38 9.15
N ASP A 235 4.36 -30.46 9.32
CA ASP A 235 5.54 -30.74 8.49
C ASP A 235 5.14 -31.00 7.04
N CYS A 236 6.03 -30.71 6.11
CA CYS A 236 5.82 -31.02 4.71
C CYS A 236 5.72 -32.54 4.50
N SER A 237 4.73 -32.99 3.74
CA SER A 237 4.57 -34.39 3.36
C SER A 237 5.41 -34.74 2.12
N VAL A 238 5.67 -36.03 1.90
CA VAL A 238 6.46 -36.53 0.75
C VAL A 238 5.91 -36.08 -0.61
N ASN A 239 4.65 -35.72 -0.70
CA ASN A 239 4.00 -35.29 -1.94
C ASN A 239 3.78 -33.77 -2.04
N GLY A 240 4.40 -32.97 -1.16
CA GLY A 240 4.31 -31.51 -1.25
C GLY A 240 2.96 -30.91 -0.91
N THR A 241 2.00 -31.70 -0.44
CA THR A 241 0.72 -31.20 0.09
C THR A 241 0.77 -31.23 1.62
N GLU A 242 0.12 -30.28 2.27
CA GLU A 242 -0.11 -30.41 3.70
C GLU A 242 -0.77 -31.75 3.96
N VAL A 243 -0.05 -32.56 4.78
CA VAL A 243 -0.64 -33.64 5.56
C VAL A 243 -0.92 -34.98 4.90
N SER A 244 -0.03 -35.86 5.19
CA SER A 244 -0.41 -37.15 5.78
C SER A 244 0.11 -37.18 7.21
N ASP A 245 -0.39 -38.06 8.08
CA ASP A 245 0.19 -38.32 9.40
C ASP A 245 1.64 -38.88 9.29
N GLU A 246 2.17 -38.98 8.08
CA GLU A 246 3.54 -39.37 7.77
C GLU A 246 4.38 -38.12 7.56
N ILE A 247 5.30 -37.88 8.46
CA ILE A 247 6.34 -36.85 8.38
C ILE A 247 7.25 -37.18 7.20
N GLY A 248 7.27 -36.29 6.19
CA GLY A 248 8.18 -36.44 5.06
C GLY A 248 9.62 -36.18 5.49
N THR A 249 10.53 -36.97 4.98
CA THR A 249 11.97 -36.72 5.09
C THR A 249 12.54 -36.42 3.71
N TYR A 250 13.48 -35.48 3.65
CA TYR A 250 14.03 -34.95 2.41
C TYR A 250 15.54 -34.86 2.47
N TYR A 251 16.20 -35.10 1.33
CA TYR A 251 17.56 -34.65 1.15
C TYR A 251 17.61 -33.13 1.04
N TRP A 252 18.68 -32.55 1.59
CA TRP A 252 18.88 -31.10 1.44
C TRP A 252 19.25 -30.73 0.00
N TYR A 253 20.09 -31.55 -0.63
CA TYR A 253 20.51 -31.45 -2.03
C TYR A 253 20.69 -32.85 -2.62
N SER A 254 20.30 -33.04 -3.85
CA SER A 254 20.25 -34.39 -4.47
C SER A 254 21.60 -34.88 -4.93
N TRP A 255 22.56 -34.02 -5.29
CA TRP A 255 23.76 -34.46 -5.95
C TRP A 255 24.95 -33.51 -5.80
N GLY A 256 26.02 -33.92 -5.13
CA GLY A 256 27.34 -33.23 -5.03
C GLY A 256 27.34 -31.95 -4.17
N PRO A 257 28.41 -31.14 -4.23
CA PRO A 257 28.46 -29.87 -3.53
C PRO A 257 27.55 -28.82 -4.21
N SER A 258 26.75 -28.13 -3.42
CA SER A 258 25.93 -27.03 -3.92
C SER A 258 26.81 -25.86 -4.38
N THR A 259 26.51 -25.31 -5.55
CA THR A 259 27.15 -24.09 -6.08
C THR A 259 26.39 -22.83 -5.76
N ALA A 260 25.18 -22.93 -5.19
CA ALA A 260 24.36 -21.82 -4.83
C ALA A 260 24.89 -21.09 -3.59
N ALA A 261 24.84 -19.76 -3.58
CA ALA A 261 25.25 -18.93 -2.45
C ALA A 261 24.13 -18.88 -1.39
N LEU A 262 23.95 -19.95 -0.61
CA LEU A 262 22.91 -20.13 0.39
C LEU A 262 23.42 -19.82 1.80
N ASN A 263 24.09 -18.70 1.97
CA ASN A 263 24.84 -18.37 3.18
C ASN A 263 24.09 -17.45 4.17
N SER A 264 22.89 -17.01 3.85
CA SER A 264 22.11 -16.26 4.81
C SER A 264 21.71 -17.13 6.00
N ILE A 265 21.99 -16.63 7.20
CA ILE A 265 21.64 -17.29 8.45
C ILE A 265 20.29 -16.86 9.00
N SER A 266 19.73 -15.76 8.49
CA SER A 266 18.50 -15.11 8.99
C SER A 266 17.47 -14.83 7.90
N ASP A 267 17.77 -15.08 6.63
CA ASP A 267 16.85 -14.85 5.50
C ASP A 267 16.72 -16.13 4.65
N GLY A 268 15.86 -17.01 5.09
CA GLY A 268 15.55 -18.26 4.39
C GLY A 268 14.83 -18.02 3.07
N LYS A 269 14.10 -16.92 2.96
CA LYS A 269 13.44 -16.53 1.74
C LYS A 269 14.45 -16.25 0.63
N ALA A 270 15.47 -15.44 0.91
CA ALA A 270 16.54 -15.16 -0.05
C ALA A 270 17.28 -16.43 -0.45
N ASN A 271 17.62 -17.32 0.52
CA ASN A 271 18.23 -18.60 0.22
C ASN A 271 17.32 -19.45 -0.69
N THR A 272 16.02 -19.52 -0.40
CA THR A 272 15.07 -20.32 -1.19
C THR A 272 14.89 -19.78 -2.60
N GLU A 273 14.80 -18.46 -2.76
CA GLU A 273 14.72 -17.82 -4.08
C GLU A 273 15.95 -18.10 -4.96
N ALA A 274 17.13 -18.18 -4.36
CA ALA A 274 18.37 -18.47 -5.08
C ALA A 274 18.37 -19.85 -5.76
N VAL A 275 17.56 -20.80 -5.30
CA VAL A 275 17.45 -22.15 -5.86
C VAL A 275 16.08 -22.44 -6.48
N ARG A 276 15.15 -21.49 -6.48
CA ARG A 276 13.79 -21.69 -7.00
C ARG A 276 13.77 -22.26 -8.42
N GLY A 277 14.62 -21.77 -9.31
CA GLY A 277 14.73 -22.22 -10.70
C GLY A 277 15.24 -23.65 -10.87
N ASN A 278 15.95 -24.20 -9.83
CA ASN A 278 16.54 -25.53 -9.82
C ASN A 278 16.06 -26.34 -8.60
N SER A 279 14.86 -26.08 -8.12
CA SER A 279 14.32 -26.67 -6.88
C SER A 279 14.25 -28.21 -6.92
N ALA A 280 14.20 -28.80 -8.11
CA ALA A 280 14.28 -30.26 -8.28
C ALA A 280 15.57 -30.88 -7.73
N ASP A 281 16.67 -30.12 -7.75
CA ASP A 281 17.97 -30.54 -7.18
C ASP A 281 18.04 -30.33 -5.67
N TYR A 282 17.06 -29.64 -5.09
CA TYR A 282 17.00 -29.26 -3.67
C TYR A 282 15.68 -29.74 -3.03
N PRO A 283 15.52 -31.03 -2.74
CA PRO A 283 14.27 -31.61 -2.26
C PRO A 283 13.66 -30.94 -1.03
N ALA A 284 14.49 -30.54 -0.05
CA ALA A 284 14.01 -29.85 1.14
C ALA A 284 13.41 -28.46 0.81
N PHE A 285 13.99 -27.73 -0.14
CA PHE A 285 13.45 -26.45 -0.61
C PHE A 285 12.20 -26.65 -1.45
N ALA A 286 12.20 -27.67 -2.32
CA ALA A 286 11.04 -28.02 -3.13
C ALA A 286 9.82 -28.35 -2.26
N ALA A 287 10.02 -29.06 -1.14
CA ALA A 287 8.98 -29.39 -0.18
C ALA A 287 8.34 -28.12 0.42
N ALA A 288 9.16 -27.14 0.81
CA ALA A 288 8.64 -25.89 1.33
C ALA A 288 7.91 -25.07 0.25
N LEU A 289 8.45 -25.00 -0.97
CA LEU A 289 7.86 -24.29 -2.10
C LEU A 289 6.53 -24.90 -2.57
N ALA A 290 6.33 -26.20 -2.37
CA ALA A 290 5.09 -26.91 -2.75
C ALA A 290 3.86 -26.45 -1.95
N LEU A 291 4.03 -25.80 -0.80
CA LEU A 291 2.93 -25.19 -0.04
C LEU A 291 2.34 -23.94 -0.73
N GLY A 292 2.99 -23.42 -1.77
CA GLY A 292 2.51 -22.29 -2.54
C GLY A 292 3.35 -21.03 -2.41
N ASP A 293 2.81 -19.95 -2.99
CA ASP A 293 3.52 -18.69 -3.03
C ASP A 293 3.79 -18.10 -1.63
N GLY A 294 5.03 -17.63 -1.45
CA GLY A 294 5.49 -17.01 -0.20
C GLY A 294 6.06 -17.96 0.84
N TRP A 295 5.88 -19.29 0.68
CA TRP A 295 6.47 -20.28 1.54
C TRP A 295 7.93 -20.56 1.17
N TYR A 296 8.76 -20.81 2.19
CA TYR A 296 10.19 -21.07 1.99
C TYR A 296 10.79 -21.91 3.13
N LEU A 297 11.96 -22.49 2.85
CA LEU A 297 12.74 -23.22 3.85
C LEU A 297 13.41 -22.23 4.80
N PRO A 298 13.17 -22.28 6.12
CA PRO A 298 13.72 -21.32 7.08
C PRO A 298 15.25 -21.31 7.06
N ALA A 299 15.85 -20.13 7.24
CA ALA A 299 17.27 -20.03 7.56
C ALA A 299 17.56 -20.56 8.97
N ARG A 300 18.83 -20.72 9.29
CA ARG A 300 19.28 -21.26 10.58
C ARG A 300 18.63 -20.55 11.78
N ASP A 301 18.68 -19.23 11.80
CA ASP A 301 18.21 -18.45 12.95
C ASP A 301 16.68 -18.41 12.99
N GLU A 302 16.00 -18.40 11.84
CA GLU A 302 14.54 -18.51 11.76
C GLU A 302 14.04 -19.87 12.28
N LEU A 303 14.74 -20.95 11.91
CA LEU A 303 14.42 -22.29 12.39
C LEU A 303 14.66 -22.41 13.90
N SER A 304 15.74 -21.82 14.42
CA SER A 304 16.02 -21.78 15.86
C SER A 304 14.91 -21.04 16.61
N THR A 305 14.52 -19.86 16.13
CA THR A 305 13.41 -19.09 16.72
C THR A 305 12.11 -19.89 16.74
N LEU A 306 11.81 -20.59 15.64
CA LEU A 306 10.60 -21.42 15.57
C LEU A 306 10.62 -22.54 16.61
N PHE A 307 11.78 -23.20 16.82
CA PHE A 307 11.94 -24.21 17.87
C PHE A 307 11.76 -23.63 19.27
N ASP A 308 12.36 -22.49 19.55
CA ASP A 308 12.25 -21.82 20.85
C ASP A 308 10.77 -21.45 21.18
N MET A 309 9.99 -21.11 20.14
CA MET A 309 8.57 -20.77 20.30
C MET A 309 7.65 -22.00 20.30
N GLN A 310 8.11 -23.19 19.95
CA GLN A 310 7.26 -24.38 19.77
C GLN A 310 6.34 -24.64 20.95
N GLY A 311 6.83 -24.51 22.19
CA GLY A 311 6.04 -24.72 23.40
C GLY A 311 4.83 -23.78 23.51
N GLU A 312 4.92 -22.58 22.96
CA GLU A 312 3.81 -21.63 22.93
C GLU A 312 2.82 -21.87 21.77
N LEU A 313 3.26 -22.56 20.72
CA LEU A 313 2.49 -22.77 19.50
C LEU A 313 1.65 -24.04 19.54
N ILE A 314 2.10 -25.09 20.24
CA ILE A 314 1.43 -26.39 20.31
C ILE A 314 -0.01 -26.22 20.78
N ASN A 315 -0.93 -26.92 20.12
CA ASN A 315 -2.37 -26.89 20.36
C ASN A 315 -3.09 -25.56 20.01
N LYS A 316 -2.41 -24.61 19.40
CA LYS A 316 -3.03 -23.38 18.88
C LYS A 316 -3.27 -23.52 17.37
N GLY A 317 -4.46 -23.14 16.93
CA GLY A 317 -4.78 -23.06 15.50
C GLY A 317 -4.59 -24.31 14.67
N GLY A 318 -4.46 -25.48 15.29
CA GLY A 318 -4.17 -26.73 14.60
C GLY A 318 -2.66 -26.98 14.36
N TYR A 319 -1.79 -26.15 14.98
CA TYR A 319 -0.34 -26.37 14.89
C TYR A 319 0.04 -27.71 15.56
N GLN A 320 0.72 -28.54 14.78
CA GLN A 320 1.26 -29.81 15.24
C GLN A 320 2.71 -29.66 15.68
N GLU A 321 3.04 -30.35 16.76
CA GLU A 321 4.41 -30.41 17.25
C GLU A 321 5.38 -30.89 16.16
N MET A 322 6.58 -30.35 16.16
CA MET A 322 7.67 -30.78 15.27
C MET A 322 8.29 -32.06 15.84
N LEU A 323 7.88 -33.21 15.30
CA LEU A 323 8.26 -34.53 15.81
C LEU A 323 9.38 -35.20 14.99
N GLY A 324 9.86 -34.53 13.94
CA GLY A 324 10.98 -35.08 13.12
C GLY A 324 12.29 -35.14 13.92
N ILE A 325 13.07 -36.17 13.63
CA ILE A 325 14.39 -36.37 14.31
C ILE A 325 15.37 -35.24 14.02
N ALA A 326 15.24 -34.61 12.85
CA ALA A 326 16.00 -33.44 12.44
C ALA A 326 15.24 -32.59 11.42
N TYR A 327 15.47 -31.29 11.46
CA TYR A 327 14.86 -30.33 10.54
C TYR A 327 15.89 -29.54 9.76
N TRP A 328 15.74 -29.48 8.46
CA TRP A 328 16.61 -28.71 7.58
C TRP A 328 16.41 -27.21 7.71
N SER A 329 17.52 -26.47 7.74
CA SER A 329 17.53 -25.05 7.42
C SER A 329 18.06 -24.82 5.99
N SER A 330 17.73 -23.68 5.42
CA SER A 330 18.22 -23.25 4.10
C SER A 330 19.67 -22.77 4.11
N THR A 331 20.32 -22.70 5.29
CA THR A 331 21.64 -22.12 5.45
C THR A 331 22.76 -23.15 5.12
N LEU A 332 23.61 -22.79 4.17
CA LEU A 332 24.81 -23.51 3.80
C LEU A 332 26.03 -22.90 4.51
N THR A 333 26.88 -23.73 5.06
CA THR A 333 28.14 -23.30 5.68
C THR A 333 29.31 -23.84 4.84
N GLY A 334 29.91 -22.94 4.03
CA GLY A 334 30.88 -23.37 3.02
C GLY A 334 30.20 -24.13 1.86
N SER A 335 30.97 -24.62 0.91
CA SER A 335 30.43 -25.20 -0.33
C SER A 335 29.79 -26.59 -0.17
N ALA A 336 29.84 -27.21 1.00
CA ALA A 336 29.45 -28.62 1.16
C ALA A 336 28.83 -28.94 2.54
N ARG A 337 28.31 -27.97 3.28
CA ARG A 337 27.79 -28.22 4.63
C ARG A 337 26.46 -27.48 4.87
N ALA A 338 25.39 -28.21 5.02
CA ALA A 338 24.09 -27.69 5.41
C ALA A 338 23.91 -27.63 6.93
N LYS A 339 23.06 -26.74 7.40
CA LYS A 339 22.64 -26.63 8.79
C LYS A 339 21.31 -27.32 9.02
N LYS A 340 21.18 -28.09 10.08
CA LYS A 340 19.93 -28.66 10.55
C LYS A 340 19.83 -28.61 12.07
N ILE A 341 18.63 -28.58 12.61
CA ILE A 341 18.37 -28.81 14.02
C ILE A 341 18.14 -30.32 14.21
N ASN A 342 18.89 -30.94 15.09
CA ASN A 342 18.63 -32.30 15.57
C ASN A 342 17.80 -32.21 16.85
N TYR A 343 16.75 -32.99 16.91
CA TYR A 343 15.89 -33.14 18.07
C TYR A 343 16.35 -34.38 18.83
N TYR A 344 16.92 -34.20 20.02
CA TYR A 344 17.45 -35.33 20.82
C TYR A 344 16.55 -35.77 21.95
N ASP A 345 15.75 -34.84 22.47
CA ASP A 345 14.71 -35.05 23.49
C ASP A 345 13.86 -33.77 23.56
N ALA A 346 12.68 -33.84 24.17
CA ALA A 346 11.76 -32.72 24.29
C ALA A 346 12.35 -31.45 24.94
N VAL A 347 13.61 -31.43 25.30
CA VAL A 347 14.30 -30.38 26.06
C VAL A 347 15.52 -29.77 25.38
N GLU A 348 16.12 -30.40 24.38
CA GLU A 348 17.35 -29.88 23.74
C GLU A 348 17.34 -30.02 22.23
N ALA A 349 17.26 -28.90 21.52
CA ALA A 349 17.48 -28.81 20.09
C ALA A 349 18.89 -28.23 19.84
N ALA A 350 19.76 -28.95 19.15
CA ALA A 350 21.10 -28.47 18.82
C ALA A 350 21.29 -28.26 17.32
N MET A 351 21.80 -27.10 16.95
CA MET A 351 22.15 -26.81 15.56
C MET A 351 23.38 -27.61 15.13
N ALA A 352 23.20 -28.54 14.21
CA ALA A 352 24.26 -29.39 13.67
C ALA A 352 24.66 -28.92 12.26
N THR A 353 25.90 -29.27 11.87
CA THR A 353 26.43 -29.07 10.53
C THR A 353 26.63 -30.44 9.86
N VAL A 354 26.01 -30.62 8.71
CA VAL A 354 26.05 -31.91 7.97
C VAL A 354 26.84 -31.72 6.69
N SER A 355 27.76 -32.67 6.42
CA SER A 355 28.52 -32.71 5.16
C SER A 355 27.66 -33.22 4.03
N LEU A 356 27.68 -32.51 2.88
CA LEU A 356 27.02 -32.89 1.64
C LEU A 356 27.96 -33.58 0.65
N SER A 357 29.18 -33.92 1.07
CA SER A 357 30.27 -34.37 0.18
C SER A 357 30.23 -35.85 -0.26
N SER A 358 29.26 -36.62 0.21
CA SER A 358 28.99 -37.98 -0.28
C SER A 358 27.49 -38.13 -0.42
N GLN A 359 27.01 -38.97 -1.34
CA GLN A 359 25.57 -39.25 -1.53
C GLN A 359 24.86 -39.17 -0.17
N SER A 360 24.15 -38.12 0.05
CA SER A 360 23.69 -37.78 1.39
C SER A 360 22.62 -38.80 1.78
N THR A 361 23.01 -39.73 2.63
CA THR A 361 22.09 -40.61 3.33
C THR A 361 21.39 -39.90 4.48
N VAL A 362 21.64 -38.58 4.63
CA VAL A 362 21.11 -37.79 5.72
C VAL A 362 19.85 -37.09 5.24
N GLU A 363 18.74 -37.56 5.73
CA GLU A 363 17.43 -36.95 5.55
C GLU A 363 17.05 -36.10 6.74
N GLY A 364 16.17 -35.15 6.53
CA GLY A 364 15.59 -34.33 7.57
C GLY A 364 14.19 -33.84 7.17
N SER A 365 13.38 -33.57 8.16
CA SER A 365 12.06 -33.04 7.98
C SER A 365 12.11 -31.57 7.59
N VAL A 366 11.02 -31.05 7.05
CA VAL A 366 10.85 -29.66 6.63
C VAL A 366 9.60 -29.09 7.29
N ARG A 367 9.77 -28.03 8.07
CA ARG A 367 8.70 -27.14 8.48
C ARG A 367 8.88 -25.83 7.73
N ALA A 368 8.01 -25.59 6.76
CA ALA A 368 8.05 -24.35 5.98
C ALA A 368 7.55 -23.14 6.79
N ILE A 369 8.07 -21.98 6.45
CA ILE A 369 7.64 -20.70 7.01
C ILE A 369 7.32 -19.71 5.88
N ALA A 370 6.57 -18.67 6.23
CA ALA A 370 6.30 -17.55 5.32
C ALA A 370 6.32 -16.22 6.05
N GLN A 371 6.59 -15.14 5.33
CA GLN A 371 6.48 -13.79 5.86
C GLN A 371 5.07 -13.24 5.61
N PHE A 372 4.57 -12.44 6.53
CA PHE A 372 3.36 -11.65 6.33
C PHE A 372 3.63 -10.16 6.58
N GLU A 373 2.90 -9.33 5.86
CA GLU A 373 2.85 -7.88 6.04
C GLU A 373 1.41 -7.42 5.78
N ILE A 374 0.84 -6.69 6.71
CA ILE A 374 -0.50 -6.09 6.60
C ILE A 374 -0.34 -4.75 5.89
N LYS A 375 -0.83 -4.67 4.66
CA LYS A 375 -0.77 -3.47 3.82
C LYS A 375 -2.02 -2.62 3.94
#